data_9fe68c53e80bf80b4a619c46be94a46d
#
_entry.id   9fe68c53e80bf80b4a619c46be94a46d
#
_cell.length_a   1.000
_cell.length_b   1.000
_cell.length_c   1.000
_cell.angle_alpha   90.00
_cell.angle_beta   90.00
_cell.angle_gamma   90.00
#
_symmetry.space_group_name_H-M   'P 1'
#
loop_
_entity.id
_entity.type
_entity.pdbx_description
1 polymer ?
#
loop_
_entity_poly.entity_id
_entity_poly.type
_entity_poly.pdbx_seq_one_letter_code
_entity_poly.pdbx_strand_id
1 'polypeptide(L)'
;MSDIKHCRVLIVGSGPAGYSAAVYAARANLNPVIVSGLEQGGQLMTTTDVDNWPGDHDGLQGPDLMERMKDHALRFNTEIINDHITSVDFSKRPFTLQGGETTYTADAVIISTGATAQYLGLDSEEAFKGKGVSACATCDGFFYRGQKVAVIGGGNTAVEEALYLSNIADHVTVVHRRDKFRSEKILSDQLMEKAQNGNVTIEWDHNCLLYTSPSPRDHQP
;
A
#
# COMPACT_ATOMS: atom_id res chain seq x y z
N MET A 1 33.96 15.47 -0.32
CA MET A 1 33.85 14.35 0.63
C MET A 1 32.36 14.26 0.93
N SER A 2 31.72 13.12 0.74
CA SER A 2 30.33 12.95 1.16
C SER A 2 30.25 13.06 2.68
N ASP A 3 29.33 13.89 3.18
CA ASP A 3 29.10 14.00 4.62
C ASP A 3 28.64 12.63 5.17
N ILE A 4 29.24 12.20 6.28
CA ILE A 4 28.87 10.96 6.95
C ILE A 4 28.05 11.32 8.17
N LYS A 5 26.81 10.83 8.24
CA LYS A 5 25.91 11.00 9.38
C LYS A 5 25.67 9.67 10.08
N HIS A 6 26.05 9.60 11.37
CA HIS A 6 25.76 8.42 12.19
C HIS A 6 24.43 8.55 12.92
N CYS A 7 23.61 7.49 12.90
CA CYS A 7 22.31 7.40 13.53
C CYS A 7 22.24 6.16 14.44
N ARG A 8 21.69 6.28 15.65
CA ARG A 8 21.37 5.11 16.48
C ARG A 8 20.27 4.28 15.84
N VAL A 9 19.21 4.95 15.35
CA VAL A 9 18.12 4.34 14.60
C VAL A 9 17.86 5.19 13.36
N LEU A 10 18.00 4.60 12.20
CA LEU A 10 17.66 5.20 10.92
C LEU A 10 16.37 4.57 10.39
N ILE A 11 15.39 5.40 10.09
CA ILE A 11 14.10 4.97 9.51
C ILE A 11 14.07 5.40 8.06
N VAL A 12 13.92 4.44 7.15
CA VAL A 12 13.85 4.70 5.71
C VAL A 12 12.39 4.70 5.27
N GLY A 13 11.89 5.88 4.93
CA GLY A 13 10.51 6.13 4.53
C GLY A 13 9.70 6.91 5.56
N SER A 14 8.88 7.83 5.07
CA SER A 14 8.08 8.80 5.84
C SER A 14 6.58 8.59 5.72
N GLY A 15 6.15 7.41 5.35
CA GLY A 15 4.74 7.01 5.41
C GLY A 15 4.25 6.75 6.84
N PRO A 16 2.99 6.30 7.05
CA PRO A 16 2.42 6.03 8.37
C PRO A 16 3.28 5.12 9.22
N ALA A 17 3.88 4.09 8.62
CA ALA A 17 4.76 3.15 9.32
C ALA A 17 6.04 3.83 9.83
N GLY A 18 6.65 4.68 9.01
CA GLY A 18 7.86 5.41 9.37
C GLY A 18 7.63 6.40 10.51
N TYR A 19 6.59 7.21 10.42
CA TYR A 19 6.24 8.14 11.50
C TYR A 19 5.83 7.43 12.79
N SER A 20 5.08 6.34 12.70
CA SER A 20 4.73 5.52 13.87
C SER A 20 5.97 4.96 14.55
N ALA A 21 6.89 4.39 13.77
CA ALA A 21 8.16 3.86 14.29
C ALA A 21 8.99 4.98 14.96
N ALA A 22 9.03 6.16 14.35
CA ALA A 22 9.77 7.30 14.91
C ALA A 22 9.24 7.75 16.26
N VAL A 23 7.91 7.85 16.42
CA VAL A 23 7.28 8.21 17.71
C VAL A 23 7.71 7.24 18.80
N TYR A 24 7.66 5.94 18.57
CA TYR A 24 8.02 4.95 19.58
C TYR A 24 9.53 4.90 19.84
N ALA A 25 10.36 5.01 18.81
CA ALA A 25 11.82 5.05 18.96
C ALA A 25 12.27 6.31 19.72
N ALA A 26 11.66 7.46 19.42
CA ALA A 26 11.97 8.72 20.12
C ALA A 26 11.55 8.66 21.59
N ARG A 27 10.37 8.13 21.89
CA ARG A 27 9.90 7.90 23.28
C ARG A 27 10.78 6.92 24.04
N ALA A 28 11.44 5.99 23.36
CA ALA A 28 12.46 5.12 23.94
C ALA A 28 13.84 5.78 24.06
N ASN A 29 13.93 7.08 23.78
CA ASN A 29 15.17 7.89 23.86
C ASN A 29 16.28 7.39 22.90
N LEU A 30 15.87 6.92 21.72
CA LEU A 30 16.79 6.39 20.70
C LEU A 30 17.20 7.43 19.64
N ASN A 31 16.65 8.65 19.72
CA ASN A 31 16.94 9.77 18.80
C ASN A 31 16.87 9.32 17.33
N PRO A 32 15.71 8.87 16.85
CA PRO A 32 15.59 8.37 15.50
C PRO A 32 15.75 9.48 14.45
N VAL A 33 16.28 9.10 13.30
CA VAL A 33 16.34 9.92 12.10
C VAL A 33 15.48 9.26 11.02
N ILE A 34 14.60 10.03 10.38
CA ILE A 34 13.85 9.59 9.20
C ILE A 34 14.53 10.12 7.95
N VAL A 35 14.79 9.27 6.98
CA VAL A 35 15.06 9.66 5.58
C VAL A 35 13.74 9.50 4.81
N SER A 36 13.18 10.63 4.33
CA SER A 36 11.79 10.70 3.88
C SER A 36 11.51 9.92 2.58
N GLY A 37 12.50 9.74 1.73
CA GLY A 37 12.31 9.30 0.35
C GLY A 37 11.92 10.46 -0.58
N LEU A 38 11.62 10.15 -1.83
CA LEU A 38 11.24 11.14 -2.84
C LEU A 38 9.85 11.76 -2.58
N GLU A 39 8.94 10.96 -2.03
CA GLU A 39 7.56 11.36 -1.74
C GLU A 39 7.32 11.35 -0.23
N GLN A 40 7.52 12.50 0.41
CA GLN A 40 7.28 12.64 1.85
C GLN A 40 5.80 12.41 2.17
N GLY A 41 5.52 11.51 3.13
CA GLY A 41 4.15 11.12 3.51
C GLY A 41 3.64 9.88 2.77
N GLY A 42 4.28 9.51 1.66
CA GLY A 42 3.95 8.29 0.90
C GLY A 42 2.57 8.35 0.24
N GLN A 43 1.97 7.20 0.00
CA GLN A 43 0.73 7.07 -0.79
C GLN A 43 -0.48 7.82 -0.21
N LEU A 44 -0.54 8.04 1.09
CA LEU A 44 -1.65 8.79 1.69
C LEU A 44 -1.69 10.26 1.27
N MET A 45 -0.59 10.81 0.76
CA MET A 45 -0.58 12.18 0.22
C MET A 45 -1.45 12.36 -1.04
N THR A 46 -1.78 11.26 -1.71
CA THR A 46 -2.66 11.26 -2.90
C THR A 46 -4.03 10.63 -2.64
N THR A 47 -4.29 10.19 -1.40
CA THR A 47 -5.56 9.60 -0.98
C THR A 47 -6.48 10.69 -0.45
N THR A 48 -7.75 10.66 -0.83
CA THR A 48 -8.79 11.55 -0.31
C THR A 48 -9.24 11.09 1.08
N ASP A 49 -10.38 10.44 1.17
CA ASP A 49 -10.95 10.00 2.44
C ASP A 49 -10.23 8.77 3.00
N VAL A 50 -9.93 8.79 4.30
CA VAL A 50 -9.29 7.69 5.04
C VAL A 50 -10.25 7.20 6.13
N ASP A 51 -11.21 6.38 5.72
CA ASP A 51 -12.29 5.90 6.59
C ASP A 51 -11.87 4.77 7.54
N ASN A 52 -10.73 4.16 7.28
CA ASN A 52 -10.20 3.03 8.05
C ASN A 52 -9.14 3.42 9.08
N TRP A 53 -8.93 4.72 9.34
CA TRP A 53 -8.05 5.20 10.41
C TRP A 53 -8.83 5.32 11.72
N PRO A 54 -8.54 4.48 12.73
CA PRO A 54 -9.24 4.55 14.01
C PRO A 54 -8.87 5.82 14.78
N GLY A 55 -9.89 6.53 15.29
CA GLY A 55 -9.71 7.74 16.08
C GLY A 55 -10.18 9.03 15.39
N ASP A 56 -10.47 8.98 14.11
CA ASP A 56 -11.15 10.05 13.37
C ASP A 56 -12.45 9.50 12.76
N HIS A 57 -13.57 10.16 13.04
CA HIS A 57 -14.90 9.74 12.59
C HIS A 57 -15.55 10.72 11.59
N ASP A 58 -14.91 11.85 11.34
CA ASP A 58 -15.47 12.98 10.57
C ASP A 58 -14.84 13.13 9.17
N GLY A 59 -14.40 12.03 8.56
CA GLY A 59 -13.87 12.07 7.19
C GLY A 59 -12.47 12.69 7.08
N LEU A 60 -11.48 12.05 7.62
CA LEU A 60 -10.08 12.48 7.57
C LEU A 60 -9.49 12.33 6.17
N GLN A 61 -8.87 13.39 5.66
CA GLN A 61 -8.13 13.34 4.39
C GLN A 61 -6.72 12.78 4.58
N GLY A 62 -6.21 12.05 3.58
CA GLY A 62 -4.88 11.44 3.64
C GLY A 62 -3.76 12.43 3.94
N PRO A 63 -3.64 13.58 3.25
CA PRO A 63 -2.63 14.60 3.55
C PRO A 63 -2.70 15.13 4.99
N ASP A 64 -3.91 15.37 5.52
CA ASP A 64 -4.10 15.86 6.88
C ASP A 64 -3.65 14.83 7.92
N LEU A 65 -3.93 13.55 7.68
CA LEU A 65 -3.42 12.46 8.50
C LEU A 65 -1.89 12.45 8.52
N MET A 66 -1.26 12.58 7.36
CA MET A 66 0.19 12.55 7.25
C MET A 66 0.85 13.75 7.91
N GLU A 67 0.25 14.94 7.84
CA GLU A 67 0.72 16.11 8.56
C GLU A 67 0.65 15.91 10.09
N ARG A 68 -0.47 15.41 10.60
CA ARG A 68 -0.61 15.08 12.04
C ARG A 68 0.42 14.03 12.50
N MET A 69 0.68 13.01 11.69
CA MET A 69 1.68 11.98 12.03
C MET A 69 3.11 12.54 12.02
N LYS A 70 3.43 13.40 11.06
CA LYS A 70 4.69 14.14 11.00
C LYS A 70 4.90 15.01 12.23
N ASP A 71 3.90 15.83 12.58
CA ASP A 71 3.95 16.71 13.74
C ASP A 71 4.10 15.92 15.04
N HIS A 72 3.45 14.75 15.11
CA HIS A 72 3.61 13.85 16.25
C HIS A 72 5.04 13.33 16.39
N ALA A 73 5.70 12.97 15.29
CA ALA A 73 7.11 12.57 15.30
C ALA A 73 8.03 13.74 15.68
N LEU A 74 7.79 14.92 15.12
CA LEU A 74 8.55 16.15 15.43
C LEU A 74 8.42 16.58 16.88
N ARG A 75 7.26 16.38 17.52
CA ARG A 75 7.03 16.65 18.94
C ARG A 75 8.03 15.94 19.84
N PHE A 76 8.53 14.79 19.45
CA PHE A 76 9.53 14.01 20.18
C PHE A 76 10.95 14.21 19.64
N ASN A 77 11.20 15.33 18.95
CA ASN A 77 12.51 15.70 18.39
C ASN A 77 13.06 14.67 17.38
N THR A 78 12.20 13.97 16.65
CA THR A 78 12.63 13.15 15.50
C THR A 78 13.20 14.08 14.43
N GLU A 79 14.40 13.82 13.96
CA GLU A 79 14.95 14.50 12.81
C GLU A 79 14.41 13.88 11.52
N ILE A 80 13.92 14.71 10.60
CA ILE A 80 13.43 14.29 9.29
C ILE A 80 14.33 14.92 8.22
N ILE A 81 14.97 14.07 7.41
CA ILE A 81 15.87 14.49 6.35
C ILE A 81 15.22 14.18 5.02
N ASN A 82 15.12 15.21 4.18
CA ASN A 82 14.63 15.06 2.81
C ASN A 82 15.76 14.54 1.92
N ASP A 83 15.90 13.22 1.85
CA ASP A 83 16.88 12.51 1.06
C ASP A 83 16.29 11.17 0.60
N HIS A 84 16.96 10.49 -0.32
CA HIS A 84 16.55 9.21 -0.88
C HIS A 84 17.67 8.20 -0.81
N ILE A 85 17.43 7.06 -0.16
CA ILE A 85 18.40 5.97 -0.07
C ILE A 85 18.46 5.20 -1.39
N THR A 86 19.63 5.14 -1.98
CA THR A 86 19.89 4.49 -3.29
C THR A 86 20.54 3.14 -3.17
N SER A 87 21.31 2.90 -2.08
CA SER A 87 21.93 1.60 -1.83
C SER A 87 22.16 1.38 -0.33
N VAL A 88 22.29 0.11 0.06
CA VAL A 88 22.48 -0.30 1.45
C VAL A 88 23.55 -1.39 1.54
N ASP A 89 24.33 -1.37 2.63
CA ASP A 89 25.21 -2.46 3.03
C ASP A 89 24.87 -2.90 4.46
N PHE A 90 24.27 -4.05 4.58
CA PHE A 90 23.89 -4.68 5.86
C PHE A 90 24.85 -5.80 6.27
N SER A 91 25.97 -5.98 5.57
CA SER A 91 26.92 -7.08 5.85
C SER A 91 27.68 -6.92 7.17
N LYS A 92 27.80 -5.67 7.65
CA LYS A 92 28.52 -5.33 8.90
C LYS A 92 27.83 -4.20 9.64
N ARG A 93 28.14 -4.06 10.91
CA ARG A 93 27.69 -2.94 11.75
C ARG A 93 28.81 -1.95 12.02
N PRO A 94 28.52 -0.64 12.10
CA PRO A 94 27.21 -0.03 11.80
C PRO A 94 26.83 -0.26 10.34
N PHE A 95 25.52 -0.41 10.07
CA PHE A 95 25.00 -0.52 8.70
C PHE A 95 25.30 0.75 7.91
N THR A 96 25.55 0.62 6.61
CA THR A 96 25.82 1.77 5.75
C THR A 96 24.71 1.93 4.71
N LEU A 97 24.20 3.14 4.57
CA LEU A 97 23.18 3.49 3.59
C LEU A 97 23.62 4.72 2.83
N GLN A 98 23.53 4.68 1.51
CA GLN A 98 23.90 5.78 0.64
C GLN A 98 22.67 6.58 0.27
N GLY A 99 22.64 7.84 0.66
CA GLY A 99 21.69 8.84 0.18
C GLY A 99 22.17 9.54 -1.10
N GLY A 100 21.52 10.61 -1.48
CA GLY A 100 21.90 11.41 -2.64
C GLY A 100 23.29 12.05 -2.46
N GLU A 101 23.46 12.83 -1.40
CA GLU A 101 24.74 13.50 -1.08
C GLU A 101 25.36 13.01 0.23
N THR A 102 24.55 12.40 1.11
CA THR A 102 24.94 11.97 2.45
C THR A 102 25.11 10.46 2.53
N THR A 103 26.17 10.02 3.18
CA THR A 103 26.33 8.63 3.60
C THR A 103 25.86 8.50 5.03
N TYR A 104 24.89 7.63 5.27
CA TYR A 104 24.39 7.33 6.62
C TYR A 104 25.07 6.07 7.16
N THR A 105 25.38 6.08 8.45
CA THR A 105 25.72 4.87 9.19
C THR A 105 24.72 4.69 10.32
N ALA A 106 24.27 3.46 10.58
CA ALA A 106 23.24 3.21 11.58
C ALA A 106 23.51 1.95 12.41
N ASP A 107 23.22 2.01 13.72
CA ASP A 107 23.27 0.83 14.59
C ASP A 107 22.08 -0.09 14.33
N ALA A 108 20.91 0.50 14.06
CA ALA A 108 19.69 -0.20 13.66
C ALA A 108 18.99 0.57 12.52
N VAL A 109 18.33 -0.19 11.63
CA VAL A 109 17.57 0.36 10.50
C VAL A 109 16.15 -0.18 10.53
N ILE A 110 15.18 0.70 10.34
CA ILE A 110 13.77 0.35 10.12
C ILE A 110 13.45 0.66 8.65
N ILE A 111 13.03 -0.36 7.90
CA ILE A 111 12.63 -0.22 6.51
C ILE A 111 11.12 -0.03 6.46
N SER A 112 10.66 1.15 6.06
CA SER A 112 9.26 1.55 5.98
C SER A 112 8.96 2.25 4.64
N THR A 113 9.53 1.71 3.57
CA THR A 113 9.50 2.31 2.22
C THR A 113 8.13 2.15 1.52
N GLY A 114 7.20 1.44 2.14
CA GLY A 114 5.87 1.20 1.56
C GLY A 114 5.90 0.30 0.32
N ALA A 115 4.84 0.42 -0.45
CA ALA A 115 4.67 -0.27 -1.73
C ALA A 115 3.92 0.62 -2.71
N THR A 116 4.10 0.39 -3.98
CA THR A 116 3.33 1.05 -5.04
C THR A 116 2.43 0.01 -5.70
N ALA A 117 1.15 0.35 -5.86
CA ALA A 117 0.21 -0.47 -6.57
C ALA A 117 0.64 -0.68 -8.02
N GLN A 118 0.57 -1.92 -8.49
CA GLN A 118 0.81 -2.24 -9.90
C GLN A 118 -0.53 -2.25 -10.64
N TYR A 119 -0.68 -1.30 -11.52
CA TYR A 119 -1.80 -1.22 -12.44
C TYR A 119 -1.49 -1.94 -13.76
N LEU A 120 -2.51 -2.18 -14.58
CA LEU A 120 -2.33 -2.83 -15.90
C LEU A 120 -1.70 -1.89 -16.94
N GLY A 121 -1.78 -0.58 -16.72
CA GLY A 121 -1.27 0.44 -17.63
C GLY A 121 -2.20 0.74 -18.80
N LEU A 122 -3.49 0.55 -18.62
CA LEU A 122 -4.52 0.87 -19.60
C LEU A 122 -4.97 2.33 -19.46
N ASP A 123 -5.15 3.05 -20.57
CA ASP A 123 -5.63 4.44 -20.53
C ASP A 123 -6.99 4.56 -19.82
N SER A 124 -7.85 3.57 -19.99
CA SER A 124 -9.14 3.48 -19.30
C SER A 124 -9.01 3.28 -17.79
N GLU A 125 -7.95 2.65 -17.32
CA GLU A 125 -7.68 2.44 -15.90
C GLU A 125 -7.51 3.78 -15.18
N GLU A 126 -6.71 4.68 -15.74
CA GLU A 126 -6.50 6.02 -15.20
C GLU A 126 -7.78 6.86 -15.16
N ALA A 127 -8.64 6.73 -16.17
CA ALA A 127 -9.91 7.46 -16.26
C ALA A 127 -10.91 7.04 -15.15
N PHE A 128 -10.85 5.78 -14.69
CA PHE A 128 -11.76 5.21 -13.69
C PHE A 128 -11.13 5.02 -12.31
N LYS A 129 -9.88 5.38 -12.12
CA LYS A 129 -9.19 5.33 -10.81
C LYS A 129 -9.94 6.15 -9.77
N GLY A 130 -10.27 5.54 -8.63
CA GLY A 130 -11.14 6.14 -7.62
C GLY A 130 -12.62 6.30 -8.01
N LYS A 131 -13.01 5.78 -9.19
CA LYS A 131 -14.40 5.84 -9.71
C LYS A 131 -14.88 4.45 -10.17
N GLY A 132 -14.41 3.41 -9.52
CA GLY A 132 -14.72 2.01 -9.86
C GLY A 132 -13.47 1.16 -10.07
N VAL A 133 -12.31 1.74 -10.31
CA VAL A 133 -11.02 1.06 -10.36
C VAL A 133 -10.20 1.42 -9.13
N SER A 134 -9.84 0.42 -8.36
CA SER A 134 -9.03 0.53 -7.15
C SER A 134 -7.95 -0.56 -7.13
N ALA A 135 -6.87 -0.31 -6.42
CA ALA A 135 -5.82 -1.28 -6.12
C ALA A 135 -5.76 -1.63 -4.62
N CYS A 136 -6.82 -1.34 -3.88
CA CYS A 136 -6.91 -1.62 -2.44
C CYS A 136 -8.35 -2.01 -2.07
N ALA A 137 -8.63 -3.29 -1.99
CA ALA A 137 -9.97 -3.75 -1.64
C ALA A 137 -10.36 -3.42 -0.18
N THR A 138 -9.41 -3.40 0.74
CA THR A 138 -9.66 -3.02 2.14
C THR A 138 -9.91 -1.53 2.33
N CYS A 139 -9.45 -0.68 1.39
CA CYS A 139 -9.70 0.75 1.40
C CYS A 139 -11.10 1.06 0.83
N ASP A 140 -11.39 0.54 -0.36
CA ASP A 140 -12.52 0.98 -1.18
C ASP A 140 -13.64 -0.07 -1.27
N GLY A 141 -13.38 -1.32 -0.88
CA GLY A 141 -14.30 -2.43 -1.07
C GLY A 141 -15.64 -2.25 -0.36
N PHE A 142 -15.66 -1.50 0.74
CA PHE A 142 -16.90 -1.20 1.47
C PHE A 142 -17.94 -0.46 0.60
N PHE A 143 -17.50 0.43 -0.29
CA PHE A 143 -18.38 1.19 -1.18
C PHE A 143 -19.07 0.32 -2.25
N TYR A 144 -18.55 -0.89 -2.47
CA TYR A 144 -19.07 -1.85 -3.45
C TYR A 144 -19.80 -3.04 -2.79
N ARG A 145 -20.19 -2.88 -1.52
CA ARG A 145 -20.93 -3.89 -0.79
C ARG A 145 -22.23 -4.27 -1.51
N GLY A 146 -22.46 -5.58 -1.70
CA GLY A 146 -23.63 -6.11 -2.39
C GLY A 146 -23.64 -5.88 -3.89
N GLN A 147 -22.51 -5.43 -4.48
CA GLN A 147 -22.36 -5.26 -5.92
C GLN A 147 -21.53 -6.40 -6.53
N LYS A 148 -21.56 -6.51 -7.84
CA LYS A 148 -20.68 -7.41 -8.60
C LYS A 148 -19.37 -6.68 -8.86
N VAL A 149 -18.25 -7.32 -8.52
CA VAL A 149 -16.91 -6.75 -8.66
C VAL A 149 -16.01 -7.71 -9.43
N ALA A 150 -14.97 -7.18 -10.05
CA ALA A 150 -13.92 -7.97 -10.69
C ALA A 150 -12.56 -7.69 -10.04
N VAL A 151 -11.75 -8.75 -9.88
CA VAL A 151 -10.36 -8.67 -9.42
C VAL A 151 -9.45 -9.15 -10.53
N ILE A 152 -8.52 -8.30 -10.94
CA ILE A 152 -7.60 -8.61 -12.02
C ILE A 152 -6.24 -9.00 -11.45
N GLY A 153 -5.87 -10.26 -11.61
CA GLY A 153 -4.57 -10.75 -11.13
C GLY A 153 -4.61 -12.19 -10.62
N GLY A 154 -3.48 -12.66 -10.10
CA GLY A 154 -3.35 -14.03 -9.57
C GLY A 154 -2.10 -14.20 -8.71
N GLY A 155 -1.54 -13.12 -8.18
CA GLY A 155 -0.55 -13.09 -7.10
C GLY A 155 -1.22 -13.02 -5.73
N ASN A 156 -0.43 -12.98 -4.65
CA ASN A 156 -0.94 -12.93 -3.27
C ASN A 156 -1.96 -11.82 -3.09
N THR A 157 -1.62 -10.58 -3.42
CA THR A 157 -2.50 -9.42 -3.25
C THR A 157 -3.86 -9.62 -3.93
N ALA A 158 -3.88 -10.02 -5.21
CA ALA A 158 -5.14 -10.20 -5.94
C ALA A 158 -6.02 -11.31 -5.32
N VAL A 159 -5.39 -12.41 -4.86
CA VAL A 159 -6.11 -13.52 -4.23
C VAL A 159 -6.63 -13.13 -2.85
N GLU A 160 -5.84 -12.43 -2.03
CA GLU A 160 -6.25 -11.90 -0.73
C GLU A 160 -7.40 -10.91 -0.86
N GLU A 161 -7.32 -9.99 -1.82
CA GLU A 161 -8.37 -9.01 -2.09
C GLU A 161 -9.66 -9.67 -2.61
N ALA A 162 -9.55 -10.70 -3.47
CA ALA A 162 -10.71 -11.46 -3.92
C ALA A 162 -11.38 -12.21 -2.76
N LEU A 163 -10.60 -12.80 -1.85
CA LEU A 163 -11.11 -13.44 -0.63
C LEU A 163 -11.81 -12.42 0.29
N TYR A 164 -11.21 -11.24 0.47
CA TYR A 164 -11.84 -10.17 1.25
C TYR A 164 -13.17 -9.72 0.62
N LEU A 165 -13.14 -9.39 -0.67
CA LEU A 165 -14.33 -8.94 -1.40
C LEU A 165 -15.43 -10.00 -1.45
N SER A 166 -15.11 -11.28 -1.45
CA SER A 166 -16.11 -12.36 -1.42
C SER A 166 -16.99 -12.35 -0.16
N ASN A 167 -16.57 -11.66 0.89
CA ASN A 167 -17.36 -11.55 2.12
C ASN A 167 -18.31 -10.34 2.12
N ILE A 168 -18.14 -9.39 1.20
CA ILE A 168 -18.89 -8.13 1.19
C ILE A 168 -19.61 -7.87 -0.14
N ALA A 169 -19.06 -8.33 -1.26
CA ALA A 169 -19.68 -8.20 -2.58
C ALA A 169 -20.74 -9.27 -2.82
N ASP A 170 -21.68 -8.99 -3.72
CA ASP A 170 -22.66 -9.98 -4.19
C ASP A 170 -21.98 -11.10 -4.99
N HIS A 171 -21.06 -10.70 -5.87
CA HIS A 171 -20.27 -11.64 -6.68
C HIS A 171 -18.90 -11.08 -7.00
N VAL A 172 -17.88 -11.94 -7.00
CA VAL A 172 -16.49 -11.60 -7.36
C VAL A 172 -16.07 -12.41 -8.57
N THR A 173 -15.69 -11.73 -9.66
CA THR A 173 -15.08 -12.37 -10.83
C THR A 173 -13.58 -12.14 -10.79
N VAL A 174 -12.79 -13.19 -10.66
CA VAL A 174 -11.33 -13.13 -10.70
C VAL A 174 -10.86 -13.41 -12.12
N VAL A 175 -10.19 -12.43 -12.75
CA VAL A 175 -9.67 -12.56 -14.10
C VAL A 175 -8.16 -12.79 -14.04
N HIS A 176 -7.70 -13.93 -14.50
CA HIS A 176 -6.28 -14.26 -14.49
C HIS A 176 -5.78 -14.75 -15.86
N ARG A 177 -4.64 -14.19 -16.30
CA ARG A 177 -4.05 -14.46 -17.63
C ARG A 177 -3.37 -15.83 -17.77
N ARG A 178 -3.41 -16.68 -16.76
CA ARG A 178 -2.82 -18.03 -16.75
C ARG A 178 -3.84 -19.03 -16.25
N ASP A 179 -3.51 -20.29 -16.35
CA ASP A 179 -4.30 -21.45 -15.93
C ASP A 179 -4.17 -21.79 -14.43
N LYS A 180 -3.33 -21.04 -13.67
CA LYS A 180 -3.12 -21.22 -12.24
C LYS A 180 -2.64 -19.96 -11.55
N PHE A 181 -2.99 -19.80 -10.28
CA PHE A 181 -2.50 -18.72 -9.44
C PHE A 181 -1.00 -18.86 -9.15
N ARG A 182 -0.37 -17.71 -8.85
CA ARG A 182 1.01 -17.63 -8.36
C ARG A 182 1.05 -17.22 -6.89
N SER A 183 -0.09 -17.13 -6.25
CA SER A 183 -0.20 -16.87 -4.82
C SER A 183 0.25 -18.09 -4.01
N GLU A 184 0.45 -17.88 -2.72
CA GLU A 184 0.69 -18.95 -1.78
C GLU A 184 -0.41 -20.00 -1.85
N LYS A 185 -0.02 -21.27 -1.66
CA LYS A 185 -0.93 -22.39 -1.83
C LYS A 185 -2.18 -22.27 -0.93
N ILE A 186 -2.02 -21.85 0.30
CA ILE A 186 -3.12 -21.70 1.25
C ILE A 186 -4.17 -20.69 0.75
N LEU A 187 -3.72 -19.56 0.18
CA LEU A 187 -4.59 -18.54 -0.39
C LEU A 187 -5.31 -19.05 -1.64
N SER A 188 -4.56 -19.72 -2.52
CA SER A 188 -5.13 -20.35 -3.71
C SER A 188 -6.20 -21.38 -3.36
N ASP A 189 -5.94 -22.26 -2.39
CA ASP A 189 -6.88 -23.31 -1.97
C ASP A 189 -8.16 -22.69 -1.40
N GLN A 190 -8.06 -21.64 -0.56
CA GLN A 190 -9.22 -20.91 -0.03
C GLN A 190 -10.06 -20.25 -1.13
N LEU A 191 -9.41 -19.62 -2.11
CA LEU A 191 -10.15 -18.98 -3.21
C LEU A 191 -10.81 -20.00 -4.13
N MET A 192 -10.17 -21.14 -4.38
CA MET A 192 -10.74 -22.25 -5.13
C MET A 192 -11.96 -22.86 -4.42
N GLU A 193 -11.93 -22.98 -3.09
CA GLU A 193 -13.09 -23.41 -2.29
C GLU A 193 -14.25 -22.42 -2.43
N LYS A 194 -13.98 -21.12 -2.36
CA LYS A 194 -14.98 -20.05 -2.58
C LYS A 194 -15.55 -20.09 -4.00
N ALA A 195 -14.75 -20.45 -4.99
CA ALA A 195 -15.22 -20.60 -6.37
C ALA A 195 -16.11 -21.83 -6.59
N GLN A 196 -15.92 -22.88 -5.80
CA GLN A 196 -16.76 -24.10 -5.88
C GLN A 196 -18.08 -23.95 -5.14
N ASN A 197 -18.09 -23.27 -4.00
CA ASN A 197 -19.20 -23.31 -3.04
C ASN A 197 -19.77 -21.92 -2.69
N GLY A 198 -19.25 -20.85 -3.29
CA GLY A 198 -19.56 -19.47 -2.92
C GLY A 198 -19.91 -18.59 -4.12
N ASN A 199 -19.64 -17.31 -3.94
CA ASN A 199 -19.95 -16.21 -4.86
C ASN A 199 -18.73 -15.76 -5.69
N VAL A 200 -17.79 -16.66 -5.98
CA VAL A 200 -16.59 -16.35 -6.76
C VAL A 200 -16.60 -17.12 -8.08
N THR A 201 -16.28 -16.45 -9.17
CA THR A 201 -15.98 -17.08 -10.47
C THR A 201 -14.55 -16.78 -10.86
N ILE A 202 -13.85 -17.73 -11.45
CA ILE A 202 -12.47 -17.54 -11.91
C ILE A 202 -12.45 -17.71 -13.43
N GLU A 203 -12.02 -16.65 -14.11
CA GLU A 203 -11.82 -16.60 -15.55
C GLU A 203 -10.32 -16.79 -15.85
N TRP A 204 -9.95 -18.03 -16.16
CA TRP A 204 -8.59 -18.40 -16.53
C TRP A 204 -8.28 -18.01 -17.97
N ASP A 205 -6.99 -17.77 -18.26
CA ASP A 205 -6.48 -17.43 -19.59
C ASP A 205 -7.12 -16.18 -20.21
N HIS A 206 -7.59 -15.26 -19.35
CA HIS A 206 -8.20 -14.00 -19.74
C HIS A 206 -7.37 -12.78 -19.33
N ASN A 207 -7.40 -11.74 -20.18
CA ASN A 207 -6.80 -10.45 -19.92
C ASN A 207 -7.87 -9.35 -19.91
N CYS A 208 -7.75 -8.40 -18.99
CA CYS A 208 -8.50 -7.16 -19.05
C CYS A 208 -7.88 -6.25 -20.12
N LEU A 209 -8.68 -5.80 -21.08
CA LEU A 209 -8.24 -4.95 -22.18
C LEU A 209 -8.75 -3.51 -22.06
N LEU A 210 -9.85 -3.30 -21.36
CA LEU A 210 -10.51 -2.01 -21.24
C LEU A 210 -11.38 -1.95 -19.99
N TYR A 211 -11.41 -0.82 -19.31
CA TYR A 211 -12.43 -0.46 -18.32
C TYR A 211 -13.47 0.45 -18.97
N THR A 212 -14.74 0.22 -18.72
CA THR A 212 -15.85 1.01 -19.25
C THR A 212 -16.85 1.34 -18.16
N SER A 213 -17.61 2.43 -18.33
CA SER A 213 -18.79 2.65 -17.51
C SER A 213 -19.81 1.55 -17.79
N PRO A 214 -20.64 1.15 -16.79
CA PRO A 214 -21.74 0.26 -17.04
C PRO A 214 -22.63 0.77 -18.18
N SER A 215 -22.95 -0.08 -19.13
CA SER A 215 -23.88 0.25 -20.21
C SER A 215 -25.29 0.41 -19.63
N PRO A 216 -26.14 1.32 -20.13
CA PRO A 216 -27.55 1.36 -19.75
C PRO A 216 -28.28 0.04 -19.97
N ARG A 217 -27.74 -0.85 -20.81
CA ARG A 217 -28.27 -2.20 -21.02
C ARG A 217 -27.95 -3.17 -19.88
N ASP A 218 -26.90 -2.91 -19.10
CA ASP A 218 -26.47 -3.76 -17.99
C ASP A 218 -27.37 -3.58 -16.75
N HIS A 219 -28.26 -2.57 -16.77
CA HIS A 219 -29.24 -2.27 -15.74
C HIS A 219 -30.67 -2.68 -16.11
N GLN A 220 -30.87 -3.40 -17.21
CA GLN A 220 -32.20 -3.93 -17.52
C GLN A 220 -32.42 -5.26 -16.78
N PRO A 221 -33.53 -5.41 -16.04
CA PRO A 221 -33.88 -6.64 -15.33
C PRO A 221 -34.16 -7.81 -16.25
#